data_c7fd7d6758a31999adc620c8b25d1dcb
#
_entry.id   c7fd7d6758a31999adc620c8b25d1dcb
#
_cell.length_a   1.000
_cell.length_b   1.000
_cell.length_c   1.000
_cell.angle_alpha   90.00
_cell.angle_beta   90.00
_cell.angle_gamma   90.00
#
_symmetry.space_group_name_H-M   'P 1'
#
loop_
_entity.id
_entity.type
_entity.pdbx_description
1 polymer ?
#
loop_
_entity_poly.entity_id
_entity_poly.type
_entity_poly.pdbx_seq_one_letter_code
_entity_poly.pdbx_strand_id
1 'polypeptide(L)'
;MSMIFPRVALTGHRPQSLSPSARDWVPLELERLAVKLRDQHGMRVGISGMALGADIWWAQATVFAWLDLWAFIPFPQQAERWQPADVALWNEMRSRAAAEVVIAPEYSVQALFARNEAMLNDADLVIAVWNPSSTGGGTTATVKSAVNRGLPIIHLDPDRQTTTLLAPGRMPS
;
A
#
# COMPACT_ATOMS: atom_id res chain seq x y z
N MET A 1 25.83 -0.27 -7.59
CA MET A 1 24.99 -1.41 -7.12
C MET A 1 23.52 -1.03 -7.17
N SER A 2 22.70 -1.87 -7.74
CA SER A 2 21.26 -1.69 -7.70
C SER A 2 20.75 -1.93 -6.27
N MET A 3 19.91 -1.03 -5.76
CA MET A 3 19.24 -1.24 -4.47
C MET A 3 18.22 -2.38 -4.61
N ILE A 4 18.21 -3.28 -3.64
CA ILE A 4 17.33 -4.46 -3.62
C ILE A 4 16.25 -4.26 -2.54
N PHE A 5 15.00 -4.48 -2.91
CA PHE A 5 13.84 -4.31 -2.04
C PHE A 5 12.92 -5.55 -2.12
N PRO A 6 13.25 -6.63 -1.41
CA PRO A 6 12.48 -7.88 -1.50
C PRO A 6 11.03 -7.74 -1.07
N ARG A 7 10.72 -6.87 -0.09
CA ARG A 7 9.39 -6.67 0.47
C ARG A 7 8.98 -5.22 0.38
N VAL A 8 7.92 -4.96 -0.35
CA VAL A 8 7.43 -3.60 -0.63
C VAL A 8 6.02 -3.42 -0.08
N ALA A 9 5.87 -2.55 0.90
CA ALA A 9 4.57 -2.17 1.44
C ALA A 9 4.02 -0.94 0.72
N LEU A 10 2.70 -0.82 0.74
CA LEU A 10 2.03 0.39 0.26
C LEU A 10 1.17 1.00 1.37
N THR A 11 1.18 2.31 1.43
CA THR A 11 0.17 3.13 2.11
C THR A 11 -0.40 4.13 1.11
N GLY A 12 -1.69 4.41 1.21
CA GLY A 12 -2.28 5.33 0.24
C GLY A 12 -3.72 5.72 0.56
N HIS A 13 -4.16 6.74 -0.17
CA HIS A 13 -5.49 7.28 -0.04
C HIS A 13 -6.59 6.31 -0.49
N ARG A 14 -7.76 6.46 0.11
CA ARG A 14 -9.00 5.83 -0.33
C ARG A 14 -9.55 6.54 -1.57
N PRO A 15 -10.44 5.89 -2.35
CA PRO A 15 -10.92 6.45 -3.62
C PRO A 15 -11.56 7.84 -3.48
N GLN A 16 -12.29 8.08 -2.38
CA GLN A 16 -12.95 9.38 -2.15
C GLN A 16 -11.98 10.55 -1.97
N SER A 17 -10.73 10.29 -1.63
CA SER A 17 -9.68 11.31 -1.50
C SER A 17 -8.87 11.52 -2.78
N LEU A 18 -9.24 10.86 -3.87
CA LEU A 18 -8.57 10.92 -5.16
C LEU A 18 -9.50 11.51 -6.21
N SER A 19 -8.95 12.34 -7.11
CA SER A 19 -9.67 12.82 -8.29
C SER A 19 -10.00 11.67 -9.24
N PRO A 20 -10.99 11.82 -10.15
CA PRO A 20 -11.27 10.81 -11.16
C PRO A 20 -10.03 10.42 -11.98
N SER A 21 -9.24 11.38 -12.43
CA SER A 21 -8.01 11.09 -13.19
C SER A 21 -6.94 10.37 -12.36
N ALA A 22 -6.85 10.68 -11.07
CA ALA A 22 -5.95 9.94 -10.17
C ALA A 22 -6.40 8.49 -9.96
N ARG A 23 -7.72 8.24 -9.88
CA ARG A 23 -8.26 6.88 -9.78
C ARG A 23 -7.97 6.02 -11.02
N ASP A 24 -7.83 6.64 -12.18
CA ASP A 24 -7.44 5.96 -13.41
C ASP A 24 -5.93 5.77 -13.48
N TRP A 25 -5.15 6.77 -13.08
CA TRP A 25 -3.69 6.74 -13.17
C TRP A 25 -3.02 5.84 -12.12
N VAL A 26 -3.43 5.91 -10.85
CA VAL A 26 -2.77 5.21 -9.76
C VAL A 26 -2.71 3.68 -9.98
N PRO A 27 -3.80 2.99 -10.34
CA PRO A 27 -3.74 1.54 -10.55
C PRO A 27 -2.73 1.13 -11.63
N LEU A 28 -2.69 1.85 -12.74
CA LEU A 28 -1.76 1.58 -13.85
C LEU A 28 -0.31 1.83 -13.44
N GLU A 29 -0.07 2.89 -12.69
CA GLU A 29 1.27 3.20 -12.20
C GLU A 29 1.76 2.15 -11.17
N LEU A 30 0.87 1.65 -10.33
CA LEU A 30 1.19 0.57 -9.40
C LEU A 30 1.54 -0.75 -10.12
N GLU A 31 0.83 -1.09 -11.19
CA GLU A 31 1.17 -2.24 -12.03
C GLU A 31 2.56 -2.08 -12.67
N ARG A 32 2.84 -0.90 -13.23
CA ARG A 32 4.15 -0.57 -13.80
C ARG A 32 5.27 -0.68 -12.76
N LEU A 33 5.02 -0.17 -11.54
CA LEU A 33 5.98 -0.24 -10.43
C LEU A 33 6.23 -1.68 -9.96
N ALA A 34 5.18 -2.49 -9.82
CA ALA A 34 5.32 -3.88 -9.40
C ALA A 34 6.25 -4.65 -10.35
N VAL A 35 6.04 -4.51 -11.65
CA VAL A 35 6.91 -5.14 -12.67
C VAL A 35 8.33 -4.59 -12.59
N LYS A 36 8.50 -3.28 -12.53
CA LYS A 36 9.83 -2.65 -12.43
C LYS A 36 10.60 -3.09 -11.18
N LEU A 37 9.93 -3.09 -10.03
CA LEU A 37 10.55 -3.50 -8.76
C LEU A 37 10.93 -4.98 -8.76
N ARG A 38 10.09 -5.84 -9.36
CA ARG A 38 10.42 -7.26 -9.56
C ARG A 38 11.67 -7.43 -10.41
N ASP A 39 11.69 -6.80 -11.58
CA ASP A 39 12.71 -7.05 -12.60
C ASP A 39 14.05 -6.36 -12.31
N GLN A 40 14.02 -5.19 -11.66
CA GLN A 40 15.19 -4.34 -11.47
C GLN A 40 15.67 -4.24 -10.02
N HIS A 41 14.79 -4.53 -9.05
CA HIS A 41 15.08 -4.33 -7.61
C HIS A 41 14.80 -5.56 -6.75
N GLY A 42 14.63 -6.73 -7.36
CA GLY A 42 14.52 -7.99 -6.65
C GLY A 42 13.30 -8.12 -5.74
N MET A 43 12.23 -7.38 -6.01
CA MET A 43 10.97 -7.51 -5.27
C MET A 43 10.40 -8.91 -5.43
N ARG A 44 9.95 -9.49 -4.33
CA ARG A 44 9.30 -10.80 -4.25
C ARG A 44 7.94 -10.74 -3.60
N VAL A 45 7.73 -9.80 -2.68
CA VAL A 45 6.54 -9.69 -1.87
C VAL A 45 5.99 -8.27 -1.94
N GLY A 46 4.69 -8.16 -2.25
CA GLY A 46 3.90 -6.95 -2.03
C GLY A 46 3.09 -7.06 -0.75
N ILE A 47 3.20 -6.07 0.11
CA ILE A 47 2.48 -6.00 1.38
C ILE A 47 1.35 -5.00 1.25
N SER A 48 0.11 -5.46 1.46
CA SER A 48 -1.10 -4.64 1.34
C SER A 48 -1.92 -4.68 2.61
N GLY A 49 -2.42 -3.50 3.03
CA GLY A 49 -3.39 -3.37 4.12
C GLY A 49 -4.83 -3.63 3.71
N MET A 50 -5.07 -3.95 2.44
CA MET A 50 -6.35 -4.42 1.90
C MET A 50 -7.53 -3.44 2.05
N ALA A 51 -7.27 -2.17 2.32
CA ALA A 51 -8.31 -1.14 2.30
C ALA A 51 -8.71 -0.77 0.87
N LEU A 52 -9.90 -0.21 0.70
CA LEU A 52 -10.34 0.32 -0.61
C LEU A 52 -9.37 1.39 -1.12
N GLY A 53 -9.20 1.45 -2.43
CA GLY A 53 -8.33 2.39 -3.10
C GLY A 53 -6.92 1.85 -3.29
N ALA A 54 -5.92 2.64 -2.94
CA ALA A 54 -4.52 2.32 -3.24
C ALA A 54 -4.07 0.95 -2.70
N ASP A 55 -4.50 0.56 -1.50
CA ASP A 55 -4.13 -0.71 -0.88
C ASP A 55 -4.59 -1.92 -1.72
N ILE A 56 -5.87 -1.94 -2.12
CA ILE A 56 -6.41 -3.06 -2.89
C ILE A 56 -5.86 -3.05 -4.33
N TRP A 57 -5.60 -1.89 -4.92
CA TRP A 57 -4.96 -1.79 -6.22
C TRP A 57 -3.52 -2.31 -6.18
N TRP A 58 -2.80 -2.10 -5.08
CA TRP A 58 -1.48 -2.69 -4.89
C TRP A 58 -1.52 -4.21 -4.75
N ALA A 59 -2.52 -4.74 -4.05
CA ALA A 59 -2.75 -6.19 -4.00
C ALA A 59 -2.96 -6.76 -5.40
N GLN A 60 -3.80 -6.13 -6.22
CA GLN A 60 -4.02 -6.52 -7.61
C GLN A 60 -2.74 -6.42 -8.46
N ALA A 61 -1.99 -5.31 -8.34
CA ALA A 61 -0.73 -5.13 -9.06
C ALA A 61 0.33 -6.18 -8.68
N THR A 62 0.39 -6.55 -7.41
CA THR A 62 1.28 -7.59 -6.90
C THR A 62 0.96 -8.95 -7.53
N VAL A 63 -0.32 -9.34 -7.53
CA VAL A 63 -0.78 -10.59 -8.14
C VAL A 63 -0.57 -10.55 -9.66
N PHE A 64 -0.88 -9.45 -10.31
CA PHE A 64 -0.65 -9.26 -11.76
C PHE A 64 0.81 -9.45 -12.15
N ALA A 65 1.74 -9.01 -11.31
CA ALA A 65 3.17 -9.13 -11.54
C ALA A 65 3.75 -10.51 -11.15
N TRP A 66 2.90 -11.49 -10.77
CA TRP A 66 3.31 -12.83 -10.32
C TRP A 66 4.20 -12.80 -9.07
N LEU A 67 3.94 -11.86 -8.20
CA LEU A 67 4.61 -11.70 -6.90
C LEU A 67 3.75 -12.27 -5.78
N ASP A 68 4.38 -12.59 -4.66
CA ASP A 68 3.66 -13.02 -3.46
C ASP A 68 2.94 -11.83 -2.83
N LEU A 69 1.66 -11.98 -2.55
CA LEU A 69 0.87 -11.01 -1.82
C LEU A 69 0.85 -11.40 -0.34
N TRP A 70 1.25 -10.46 0.53
CA TRP A 70 0.99 -10.55 1.98
C TRP A 70 -0.13 -9.58 2.34
N ALA A 71 -1.27 -10.14 2.77
CA ALA A 71 -2.45 -9.38 3.16
C ALA A 71 -2.45 -9.13 4.67
N PHE A 72 -2.39 -7.87 5.07
CA PHE A 72 -2.47 -7.44 6.46
C PHE A 72 -3.87 -6.89 6.74
N ILE A 73 -4.69 -7.69 7.40
CA ILE A 73 -6.09 -7.40 7.70
C ILE A 73 -6.19 -6.81 9.11
N PRO A 74 -6.71 -5.60 9.29
CA PRO A 74 -6.79 -5.00 10.62
C PRO A 74 -7.76 -5.77 11.54
N PHE A 75 -8.87 -6.25 11.00
CA PHE A 75 -9.89 -7.08 11.67
C PHE A 75 -10.75 -7.80 10.62
N PRO A 76 -11.36 -8.95 10.94
CA PRO A 76 -12.05 -9.78 9.94
C PRO A 76 -13.22 -9.08 9.22
N GLN A 77 -13.85 -8.08 9.86
CA GLN A 77 -15.01 -7.35 9.35
C GLN A 77 -14.62 -6.13 8.49
N GLN A 78 -13.36 -6.02 8.04
CA GLN A 78 -12.86 -4.84 7.30
C GLN A 78 -13.76 -4.46 6.12
N ALA A 79 -14.24 -5.45 5.37
CA ALA A 79 -15.04 -5.24 4.15
C ALA A 79 -16.56 -5.33 4.38
N GLU A 80 -17.02 -5.52 5.61
CA GLU A 80 -18.43 -5.85 5.92
C GLU A 80 -19.43 -4.83 5.36
N ARG A 81 -19.05 -3.56 5.33
CA ARG A 81 -19.93 -2.45 4.89
C ARG A 81 -19.63 -1.93 3.48
N TRP A 82 -18.80 -2.62 2.72
CA TRP A 82 -18.47 -2.21 1.36
C TRP A 82 -19.53 -2.66 0.36
N GLN A 83 -19.46 -2.11 -0.85
CA GLN A 83 -20.32 -2.56 -1.95
C GLN A 83 -20.02 -4.02 -2.32
N PRO A 84 -21.01 -4.79 -2.80
CA PRO A 84 -20.80 -6.22 -3.10
C PRO A 84 -19.62 -6.51 -4.03
N ALA A 85 -19.38 -5.67 -5.04
CA ALA A 85 -18.25 -5.83 -5.94
C ALA A 85 -16.90 -5.66 -5.24
N ASP A 86 -16.81 -4.72 -4.29
CA ASP A 86 -15.59 -4.47 -3.51
C ASP A 86 -15.34 -5.59 -2.51
N VAL A 87 -16.39 -6.14 -1.89
CA VAL A 87 -16.31 -7.32 -1.02
C VAL A 87 -15.81 -8.53 -1.81
N ALA A 88 -16.33 -8.74 -3.02
CA ALA A 88 -15.90 -9.84 -3.89
C ALA A 88 -14.41 -9.72 -4.25
N LEU A 89 -13.95 -8.53 -4.61
CA LEU A 89 -12.55 -8.26 -4.91
C LEU A 89 -11.65 -8.48 -3.69
N TRP A 90 -12.05 -8.01 -2.51
CA TRP A 90 -11.34 -8.23 -1.25
C TRP A 90 -11.19 -9.72 -0.93
N ASN A 91 -12.27 -10.49 -1.09
CA ASN A 91 -12.23 -11.94 -0.91
C ASN A 91 -11.33 -12.62 -1.95
N GLU A 92 -11.37 -12.19 -3.20
CA GLU A 92 -10.50 -12.72 -4.25
C GLU A 92 -9.03 -12.47 -3.93
N MET A 93 -8.66 -11.26 -3.53
CA MET A 93 -7.26 -10.96 -3.20
C MET A 93 -6.79 -11.74 -1.97
N ARG A 94 -7.62 -11.92 -0.96
CA ARG A 94 -7.31 -12.77 0.19
C ARG A 94 -7.07 -14.23 -0.23
N SER A 95 -7.89 -14.76 -1.12
CA SER A 95 -7.73 -16.14 -1.62
C SER A 95 -6.43 -16.35 -2.41
N ARG A 96 -5.88 -15.29 -2.99
CA ARG A 96 -4.61 -15.29 -3.74
C ARG A 96 -3.40 -14.94 -2.89
N ALA A 97 -3.59 -14.51 -1.66
CA ALA A 97 -2.49 -14.12 -0.78
C ALA A 97 -1.64 -15.33 -0.39
N ALA A 98 -0.31 -15.18 -0.47
CA ALA A 98 0.64 -16.18 0.01
C ALA A 98 0.70 -16.22 1.54
N ALA A 99 0.41 -15.10 2.21
CA ALA A 99 0.29 -14.99 3.65
C ALA A 99 -0.79 -13.99 4.03
N GLU A 100 -1.46 -14.25 5.16
CA GLU A 100 -2.46 -13.36 5.74
C GLU A 100 -2.15 -13.17 7.22
N VAL A 101 -2.17 -11.90 7.65
CA VAL A 101 -2.02 -11.51 9.06
C VAL A 101 -3.26 -10.74 9.48
N VAL A 102 -3.98 -11.25 10.47
CA VAL A 102 -5.14 -10.56 11.09
C VAL A 102 -4.68 -9.97 12.41
N ILE A 103 -4.79 -8.65 12.56
CA ILE A 103 -4.20 -7.90 13.68
C ILE A 103 -5.04 -7.99 14.94
N ALA A 104 -6.38 -7.85 14.83
CA ALA A 104 -7.30 -7.81 15.94
C ALA A 104 -8.60 -8.56 15.62
N PRO A 105 -9.36 -9.03 16.65
CA PRO A 105 -10.60 -9.76 16.43
C PRO A 105 -11.77 -8.87 15.99
N GLU A 106 -11.69 -7.56 16.25
CA GLU A 106 -12.76 -6.62 15.97
C GLU A 106 -12.23 -5.21 15.65
N TYR A 107 -13.11 -4.36 15.14
CA TYR A 107 -12.80 -2.98 14.80
C TYR A 107 -12.28 -2.19 16.00
N SER A 108 -11.18 -1.50 15.79
CA SER A 108 -10.72 -0.36 16.60
C SER A 108 -9.78 0.54 15.77
N VAL A 109 -9.68 1.80 16.16
CA VAL A 109 -8.69 2.71 15.55
C VAL A 109 -7.27 2.19 15.81
N GLN A 110 -7.03 1.64 16.99
CA GLN A 110 -5.75 1.02 17.34
C GLN A 110 -5.39 -0.14 16.41
N ALA A 111 -6.36 -0.98 16.02
CA ALA A 111 -6.13 -2.07 15.08
C ALA A 111 -5.71 -1.56 13.69
N LEU A 112 -6.28 -0.46 13.22
CA LEU A 112 -5.87 0.18 11.97
C LEU A 112 -4.42 0.67 12.01
N PHE A 113 -4.02 1.35 13.08
CA PHE A 113 -2.64 1.80 13.26
C PHE A 113 -1.68 0.62 13.47
N ALA A 114 -2.05 -0.36 14.26
CA ALA A 114 -1.25 -1.56 14.50
C ALA A 114 -0.99 -2.34 13.20
N ARG A 115 -2.00 -2.45 12.31
CA ARG A 115 -1.84 -3.03 10.98
C ARG A 115 -0.79 -2.28 10.18
N ASN A 116 -0.84 -0.95 10.12
CA ASN A 116 0.11 -0.14 9.39
C ASN A 116 1.53 -0.31 9.94
N GLU A 117 1.70 -0.29 11.27
CA GLU A 117 3.00 -0.53 11.90
C GLU A 117 3.55 -1.94 11.62
N ALA A 118 2.70 -2.97 11.64
CA ALA A 118 3.09 -4.33 11.31
C ALA A 118 3.58 -4.45 9.85
N MET A 119 2.92 -3.77 8.92
CA MET A 119 3.36 -3.70 7.53
C MET A 119 4.75 -3.07 7.40
N LEU A 120 4.98 -1.94 8.08
CA LEU A 120 6.26 -1.25 8.05
C LEU A 120 7.40 -2.06 8.69
N ASN A 121 7.10 -2.87 9.70
CA ASN A 121 8.08 -3.76 10.32
C ASN A 121 8.66 -4.78 9.34
N ASP A 122 7.87 -5.22 8.36
CA ASP A 122 8.26 -6.22 7.38
C ASP A 122 8.76 -5.61 6.06
N ALA A 123 8.63 -4.30 5.88
CA ALA A 123 8.94 -3.64 4.62
C ALA A 123 10.42 -3.24 4.48
N ASP A 124 10.95 -3.39 3.27
CA ASP A 124 12.26 -2.86 2.87
C ASP A 124 12.12 -1.52 2.11
N LEU A 125 10.94 -1.27 1.54
CA LEU A 125 10.56 -0.07 0.80
C LEU A 125 9.07 0.19 1.00
N VAL A 126 8.67 1.46 1.01
CA VAL A 126 7.26 1.87 1.08
C VAL A 126 6.88 2.65 -0.17
N ILE A 127 5.77 2.27 -0.81
CA ILE A 127 5.10 3.10 -1.80
C ILE A 127 4.04 3.93 -1.07
N ALA A 128 4.09 5.25 -1.23
CA ALA A 128 3.13 6.17 -0.66
C ALA A 128 2.33 6.87 -1.76
N VAL A 129 1.06 6.49 -1.90
CA VAL A 129 0.08 7.20 -2.75
C VAL A 129 -0.53 8.30 -1.88
N TRP A 130 0.06 9.47 -1.91
CA TRP A 130 -0.18 10.50 -0.92
C TRP A 130 -0.08 11.91 -1.50
N ASN A 131 -1.06 12.73 -1.15
CA ASN A 131 -1.05 14.15 -1.47
C ASN A 131 -0.34 14.90 -0.34
N PRO A 132 0.79 15.62 -0.62
CA PRO A 132 1.53 16.36 0.40
C PRO A 132 0.73 17.43 1.12
N SER A 133 -0.34 17.94 0.51
CA SER A 133 -1.25 18.90 1.17
C SER A 133 -2.18 18.26 2.21
N SER A 134 -2.23 16.92 2.29
CA SER A 134 -2.99 16.22 3.32
C SER A 134 -2.36 16.41 4.70
N THR A 135 -3.13 16.92 5.65
CA THR A 135 -2.64 17.28 6.98
C THR A 135 -2.95 16.26 8.07
N GLY A 136 -3.67 15.18 7.74
CA GLY A 136 -4.07 14.17 8.71
C GLY A 136 -4.46 12.85 8.07
N GLY A 137 -4.94 11.92 8.90
CA GLY A 137 -5.39 10.59 8.48
C GLY A 137 -4.32 9.50 8.56
N GLY A 138 -4.75 8.28 8.33
CA GLY A 138 -3.91 7.08 8.47
C GLY A 138 -2.74 7.03 7.50
N THR A 139 -2.93 7.49 6.26
CA THR A 139 -1.87 7.53 5.25
C THR A 139 -0.75 8.49 5.67
N THR A 140 -1.09 9.70 6.10
CA THR A 140 -0.12 10.69 6.58
C THR A 140 0.67 10.16 7.78
N ALA A 141 -0.01 9.52 8.74
CA ALA A 141 0.64 8.92 9.91
C ALA A 141 1.61 7.79 9.50
N THR A 142 1.22 6.96 8.56
CA THR A 142 2.06 5.85 8.06
C THR A 142 3.27 6.37 7.30
N VAL A 143 3.12 7.41 6.48
CA VAL A 143 4.24 8.06 5.78
C VAL A 143 5.24 8.62 6.80
N LYS A 144 4.77 9.33 7.83
CA LYS A 144 5.64 9.84 8.90
C LYS A 144 6.37 8.72 9.64
N SER A 145 5.68 7.62 9.95
CA SER A 145 6.30 6.45 10.59
C SER A 145 7.37 5.82 9.71
N ALA A 146 7.13 5.67 8.42
CA ALA A 146 8.12 5.17 7.46
C ALA A 146 9.36 6.04 7.39
N VAL A 147 9.19 7.37 7.34
CA VAL A 147 10.30 8.34 7.39
C VAL A 147 11.11 8.19 8.69
N ASN A 148 10.44 8.12 9.84
CA ASN A 148 11.09 7.99 11.13
C ASN A 148 11.87 6.67 11.28
N ARG A 149 11.44 5.63 10.59
CA ARG A 149 12.15 4.34 10.52
C ARG A 149 13.32 4.33 9.55
N GLY A 150 13.50 5.39 8.78
CA GLY A 150 14.52 5.47 7.73
C GLY A 150 14.25 4.57 6.52
N LEU A 151 13.00 4.19 6.27
CA LEU A 151 12.62 3.44 5.09
C LEU A 151 12.68 4.32 3.84
N PRO A 152 13.23 3.83 2.72
CA PRO A 152 13.10 4.53 1.45
C PRO A 152 11.63 4.53 1.00
N ILE A 153 11.21 5.61 0.35
CA ILE A 153 9.83 5.81 -0.08
C ILE A 153 9.79 6.10 -1.58
N ILE A 154 8.93 5.37 -2.30
CA ILE A 154 8.48 5.79 -3.63
C ILE A 154 7.19 6.58 -3.42
N HIS A 155 7.25 7.86 -3.69
CA HIS A 155 6.11 8.77 -3.60
C HIS A 155 5.38 8.85 -4.93
N LEU A 156 4.12 8.45 -4.94
CA LEU A 156 3.17 8.73 -6.00
C LEU A 156 2.33 9.93 -5.57
N ASP A 157 2.53 11.06 -6.23
CA ASP A 157 1.67 12.24 -6.06
C ASP A 157 0.46 12.09 -6.99
N PRO A 158 -0.74 11.85 -6.46
CA PRO A 158 -1.91 11.58 -7.29
C PRO A 158 -2.42 12.81 -8.04
N ASP A 159 -2.17 14.01 -7.53
CA ASP A 159 -2.61 15.25 -8.17
C ASP A 159 -1.69 15.66 -9.32
N ARG A 160 -0.38 15.54 -9.13
CA ARG A 160 0.63 15.81 -10.16
C ARG A 160 0.87 14.64 -11.09
N GLN A 161 0.42 13.45 -10.72
CA GLN A 161 0.67 12.18 -11.42
C GLN A 161 2.16 11.95 -11.65
N THR A 162 2.95 12.09 -10.60
CA THR A 162 4.39 11.91 -10.61
C THR A 162 4.81 10.82 -9.63
N THR A 163 5.91 10.15 -9.98
CA THR A 163 6.53 9.09 -9.17
C THR A 163 7.97 9.44 -8.87
N THR A 164 8.31 9.50 -7.59
CA THR A 164 9.65 9.92 -7.14
C THR A 164 10.18 8.97 -6.07
N LEU A 165 11.38 8.43 -6.25
CA LEU A 165 12.10 7.72 -5.19
C LEU A 165 12.79 8.73 -4.28
N LEU A 166 12.47 8.67 -2.99
CA LEU A 166 13.05 9.51 -1.96
C LEU A 166 14.14 8.76 -1.18
N ALA A 167 15.19 9.48 -0.84
CA ALA A 167 16.19 8.95 0.07
C ALA A 167 15.60 8.68 1.46
N PRO A 168 16.14 7.68 2.21
CA PRO A 168 15.70 7.40 3.57
C PRO A 168 15.69 8.65 4.46
N GLY A 169 14.66 8.79 5.29
CA GLY A 169 14.50 9.91 6.21
C GLY A 169 13.96 11.20 5.56
N ARG A 170 13.60 11.19 4.28
CA ARG A 170 13.00 12.35 3.61
C ARG A 170 11.48 12.25 3.54
N MET A 171 10.81 13.33 3.90
CA MET A 171 9.36 13.49 3.65
C MET A 171 9.12 13.80 2.16
N PRO A 172 8.04 13.25 1.59
CA PRO A 172 7.54 13.70 0.29
C PRO A 172 7.15 15.20 0.34
N SER A 173 7.43 15.92 -0.72
CA SER A 173 7.12 17.35 -0.85
C SER A 173 6.14 17.62 -1.98
#